data_83e270e2ac3a7ab5e17251404837d787
#
_entry.id   83e270e2ac3a7ab5e17251404837d787
#
_cell.length_a   1.000
_cell.length_b   1.000
_cell.length_c   1.000
_cell.angle_alpha   90.00
_cell.angle_beta   90.00
_cell.angle_gamma   90.00
#
_symmetry.space_group_name_H-M   'P 1'
#
loop_
_entity.id
_entity.type
_entity.pdbx_description
1 polymer ?
#
loop_
_entity_poly.entity_id
_entity_poly.type
_entity_poly.pdbx_seq_one_letter_code
_entity_poly.pdbx_strand_id
1 'polypeptide(L)'
;MRRTLGLATAAVLAAGTLGVQTADAARPPARAESALSALAEHPGAARAADGQAFRATSTIVDPDGATHVRMERSFHGVPVLGGDLVVHRGPQATWRGVSQTLAAPLALSTDPRLTADRASARALAPAPATRSISGLRPGAAPRLVVDAVSGTPRLAWEVLSGGVQQDGTPSRLATYVDARTGAVLRREEQIQTVDGSGQSLYSGTVPLRLTQSGSTYQLKDPTRGNTYTTDMQNKSDSFSCQVFGTNCSAGTLFTSPDTLFGTGTTGSRESAAVDAQYGTNSTWDYFKNVHARNGIFGNGTGSFNRVHYGRNYVNAFWDGTKMTYGDGDGVEFGPLTSLDVAGHEMSHGVTENSANLTYSGESGGLNEATSDIFGTLVEFYAANGNDPGDYLIGEEFDIKSHAGFRRMDKPSSDGASYDCWSTQVGQADVHYSSGVGNHFFYLLAEGSGAKTIGGIAHSSATCNGSTVYGIGRDAAAAIWYRALTVYMTSSTTYQGARTATLNAARDLYGAGSTQQNAVAAAWSGVNVT
;
A
#
# COMPACT_ATOMS: atom_id res chain seq x y z
N MET A 1 11.33 -58.69 34.90
CA MET A 1 12.08 -59.68 34.11
C MET A 1 12.36 -59.15 32.71
N ARG A 2 13.67 -59.04 32.40
CA ARG A 2 14.30 -59.20 31.08
C ARG A 2 13.70 -58.38 29.91
N ARG A 3 14.40 -57.68 29.04
CA ARG A 3 15.84 -57.38 28.86
C ARG A 3 15.92 -56.33 27.75
N THR A 4 16.83 -55.42 27.91
CA THR A 4 17.46 -54.54 26.93
C THR A 4 17.84 -55.22 25.62
N LEU A 5 17.71 -54.50 24.48
CA LEU A 5 18.76 -54.51 23.45
C LEU A 5 18.71 -53.17 22.70
N GLY A 6 19.79 -52.42 22.77
CA GLY A 6 20.02 -51.25 21.95
C GLY A 6 20.58 -51.67 20.58
N LEU A 7 20.30 -50.85 19.58
CA LEU A 7 21.09 -50.80 18.35
C LEU A 7 21.38 -49.31 18.04
N ALA A 8 22.66 -49.00 18.15
CA ALA A 8 23.22 -47.77 17.63
C ALA A 8 23.34 -47.90 16.11
N THR A 9 22.79 -47.00 15.38
CA THR A 9 23.06 -46.82 13.95
C THR A 9 23.80 -45.53 13.75
N ALA A 10 25.02 -45.63 13.27
CA ALA A 10 25.92 -44.56 12.91
C ALA A 10 25.35 -43.75 11.73
N ALA A 11 25.22 -42.44 11.90
CA ALA A 11 24.92 -41.52 10.81
C ALA A 11 26.23 -41.24 10.05
N VAL A 12 26.30 -41.71 8.82
CA VAL A 12 27.34 -41.32 7.86
C VAL A 12 26.99 -39.92 7.33
N LEU A 13 27.78 -38.91 7.70
CA LEU A 13 27.75 -37.60 7.08
C LEU A 13 28.31 -37.72 5.65
N ALA A 14 27.45 -37.73 4.66
CA ALA A 14 27.83 -37.49 3.27
C ALA A 14 28.00 -35.96 3.09
N ALA A 15 29.25 -35.52 2.96
CA ALA A 15 29.56 -34.16 2.51
C ALA A 15 29.16 -34.03 1.04
N GLY A 16 27.95 -33.49 0.81
CA GLY A 16 27.50 -33.07 -0.51
C GLY A 16 28.22 -31.79 -0.90
N THR A 17 29.14 -31.87 -1.85
CA THR A 17 29.66 -30.70 -2.56
C THR A 17 28.52 -30.02 -3.28
N LEU A 18 28.12 -28.83 -2.81
CA LEU A 18 27.25 -27.91 -3.55
C LEU A 18 28.00 -27.48 -4.81
N GLY A 19 27.75 -28.18 -5.91
CA GLY A 19 28.08 -27.71 -7.24
C GLY A 19 27.31 -26.45 -7.53
N VAL A 20 28.00 -25.33 -7.67
CA VAL A 20 27.46 -24.13 -8.26
C VAL A 20 27.03 -24.50 -9.69
N GLN A 21 25.76 -24.76 -9.91
CA GLN A 21 25.21 -24.80 -11.25
C GLN A 21 25.29 -23.39 -11.82
N THR A 22 26.26 -23.17 -12.70
CA THR A 22 26.22 -22.06 -13.63
C THR A 22 24.91 -22.21 -14.40
N ALA A 23 24.02 -21.21 -14.28
CA ALA A 23 22.82 -21.18 -15.08
C ALA A 23 23.24 -21.24 -16.56
N ASP A 24 22.97 -22.36 -17.22
CA ASP A 24 23.11 -22.50 -18.65
C ASP A 24 22.21 -21.44 -19.27
N ALA A 25 22.81 -20.48 -19.98
CA ALA A 25 22.07 -19.47 -20.71
C ALA A 25 21.17 -20.19 -21.72
N ALA A 26 19.88 -20.26 -21.47
CA ALA A 26 18.92 -20.93 -22.33
C ALA A 26 19.10 -20.43 -23.76
N ARG A 27 19.22 -21.37 -24.72
CA ARG A 27 19.39 -21.06 -26.15
C ARG A 27 18.27 -20.12 -26.59
N PRO A 28 18.59 -18.99 -27.27
CA PRO A 28 17.58 -18.06 -27.71
C PRO A 28 16.53 -18.74 -28.61
N PRO A 29 15.27 -18.32 -28.62
CA PRO A 29 14.26 -18.82 -29.54
C PRO A 29 14.74 -18.73 -31.00
N ALA A 30 14.40 -19.67 -31.84
CA ALA A 30 14.89 -19.77 -33.25
C ALA A 30 14.78 -18.47 -34.08
N ARG A 31 13.75 -17.64 -33.81
CA ARG A 31 13.57 -16.34 -34.46
C ARG A 31 14.60 -15.30 -33.97
N ALA A 32 14.96 -15.34 -32.70
CA ALA A 32 15.97 -14.47 -32.11
C ALA A 32 17.37 -14.84 -32.65
N GLU A 33 17.70 -16.12 -32.75
CA GLU A 33 18.96 -16.60 -33.37
C GLU A 33 19.05 -16.17 -34.83
N SER A 34 17.97 -16.31 -35.57
CA SER A 34 17.90 -15.90 -36.97
C SER A 34 18.08 -14.40 -37.18
N ALA A 35 17.58 -13.58 -36.23
CA ALA A 35 17.79 -12.13 -36.27
C ALA A 35 19.21 -11.75 -35.89
N LEU A 36 19.84 -12.44 -34.92
CA LEU A 36 21.26 -12.25 -34.58
C LEU A 36 22.17 -12.60 -35.76
N SER A 37 21.92 -13.71 -36.46
CA SER A 37 22.67 -14.10 -37.65
C SER A 37 22.53 -13.05 -38.77
N ALA A 38 21.31 -12.57 -39.04
CA ALA A 38 21.09 -11.52 -40.02
C ALA A 38 21.77 -10.21 -39.65
N LEU A 39 21.80 -9.85 -38.35
CA LEU A 39 22.49 -8.67 -37.88
C LEU A 39 24.02 -8.79 -38.10
N ALA A 40 24.60 -9.97 -37.89
CA ALA A 40 26.02 -10.24 -38.12
C ALA A 40 26.42 -10.11 -39.62
N GLU A 41 25.48 -10.40 -40.52
CA GLU A 41 25.67 -10.20 -41.97
C GLU A 41 25.59 -8.71 -42.38
N HIS A 42 25.05 -7.82 -41.52
CA HIS A 42 24.84 -6.41 -41.81
C HIS A 42 25.47 -5.50 -40.73
N PRO A 43 26.79 -5.62 -40.44
CA PRO A 43 27.44 -4.92 -39.33
C PRO A 43 27.37 -3.38 -39.47
N GLY A 44 27.35 -2.86 -40.67
CA GLY A 44 27.18 -1.41 -40.92
C GLY A 44 25.78 -0.91 -40.49
N ALA A 45 24.72 -1.70 -40.71
CA ALA A 45 23.41 -1.35 -40.26
C ALA A 45 23.32 -1.34 -38.72
N ALA A 46 24.00 -2.30 -38.06
CA ALA A 46 24.11 -2.36 -36.62
C ALA A 46 25.04 -1.28 -36.04
N ARG A 47 25.80 -0.57 -36.85
CA ARG A 47 26.93 0.27 -36.38
C ARG A 47 27.83 -0.52 -35.44
N ALA A 48 28.10 -1.78 -35.81
CA ALA A 48 28.93 -2.68 -35.04
C ALA A 48 30.39 -2.23 -35.04
N ALA A 49 31.06 -2.40 -33.91
CA ALA A 49 32.48 -2.24 -33.73
C ALA A 49 33.06 -3.45 -32.98
N ASP A 50 34.36 -3.60 -32.98
CA ASP A 50 35.04 -4.63 -32.22
C ASP A 50 34.67 -4.55 -30.74
N GLY A 51 34.45 -5.70 -30.09
CA GLY A 51 34.09 -5.78 -28.69
C GLY A 51 32.58 -5.58 -28.41
N GLN A 52 31.75 -5.37 -29.45
CA GLN A 52 30.29 -5.32 -29.27
C GLN A 52 29.66 -6.72 -29.31
N ALA A 53 28.65 -6.91 -28.44
CA ALA A 53 27.79 -8.08 -28.46
C ALA A 53 26.32 -7.67 -28.36
N PHE A 54 25.43 -8.51 -28.90
CA PHE A 54 23.99 -8.28 -28.93
C PHE A 54 23.28 -9.45 -28.27
N ARG A 55 22.27 -9.13 -27.46
CA ARG A 55 21.40 -10.11 -26.80
C ARG A 55 19.93 -9.76 -27.11
N ALA A 56 19.21 -10.71 -27.71
CA ALA A 56 17.78 -10.54 -27.96
C ALA A 56 17.01 -10.53 -26.62
N THR A 57 16.06 -9.60 -26.48
CA THR A 57 15.24 -9.43 -25.28
C THR A 57 13.75 -9.69 -25.54
N SER A 58 13.26 -9.34 -26.73
CA SER A 58 11.86 -9.59 -27.10
C SER A 58 11.72 -9.78 -28.61
N THR A 59 10.63 -10.46 -29.01
CA THR A 59 10.28 -10.68 -30.43
C THR A 59 8.79 -10.41 -30.60
N ILE A 60 8.45 -9.52 -31.52
CA ILE A 60 7.09 -9.28 -32.00
C ILE A 60 6.96 -9.95 -33.38
N VAL A 61 5.82 -10.57 -33.62
CA VAL A 61 5.49 -11.23 -34.90
C VAL A 61 4.20 -10.64 -35.43
N ASP A 62 4.27 -10.04 -36.61
CA ASP A 62 3.12 -9.47 -37.28
C ASP A 62 2.23 -10.56 -37.92
N PRO A 63 0.96 -10.29 -38.22
CA PRO A 63 0.06 -11.24 -38.85
C PRO A 63 0.54 -11.77 -40.21
N ASP A 64 1.35 -10.99 -40.93
CA ASP A 64 1.96 -11.39 -42.22
C ASP A 64 3.21 -12.28 -42.07
N GLY A 65 3.63 -12.53 -40.80
CA GLY A 65 4.81 -13.32 -40.47
C GLY A 65 6.11 -12.50 -40.41
N ALA A 66 6.08 -11.17 -40.57
CA ALA A 66 7.22 -10.32 -40.30
C ALA A 66 7.62 -10.39 -38.82
N THR A 67 8.89 -10.18 -38.52
CA THR A 67 9.41 -10.24 -37.15
C THR A 67 10.24 -9.00 -36.79
N HIS A 68 10.06 -8.54 -35.55
CA HIS A 68 10.78 -7.41 -34.98
C HIS A 68 11.43 -7.89 -33.69
N VAL A 69 12.77 -8.00 -33.68
CA VAL A 69 13.54 -8.51 -32.56
C VAL A 69 14.31 -7.38 -31.91
N ARG A 70 13.91 -7.04 -30.67
CA ARG A 70 14.64 -6.06 -29.85
C ARG A 70 15.88 -6.70 -29.27
N MET A 71 16.98 -5.97 -29.30
CA MET A 71 18.27 -6.42 -28.80
C MET A 71 18.92 -5.36 -27.92
N GLU A 72 19.46 -5.80 -26.80
CA GLU A 72 20.40 -5.02 -25.99
C GLU A 72 21.80 -5.14 -26.57
N ARG A 73 22.60 -4.09 -26.35
CA ARG A 73 23.99 -4.02 -26.77
C ARG A 73 24.91 -3.98 -25.56
N SER A 74 26.02 -4.68 -25.63
CA SER A 74 27.19 -4.48 -24.76
C SER A 74 28.43 -4.12 -25.57
N PHE A 75 29.38 -3.44 -24.92
CA PHE A 75 30.66 -3.06 -25.51
C PHE A 75 31.78 -3.44 -24.54
N HIS A 76 32.67 -4.35 -24.96
CA HIS A 76 33.69 -4.97 -24.09
C HIS A 76 33.10 -5.49 -22.78
N GLY A 77 31.93 -6.12 -22.85
CA GLY A 77 31.21 -6.64 -21.67
C GLY A 77 30.43 -5.59 -20.86
N VAL A 78 30.58 -4.30 -21.15
CA VAL A 78 29.86 -3.20 -20.46
C VAL A 78 28.52 -2.95 -21.16
N PRO A 79 27.37 -2.93 -20.45
CA PRO A 79 26.07 -2.59 -21.04
C PRO A 79 26.06 -1.20 -21.67
N VAL A 80 25.35 -1.04 -22.80
CA VAL A 80 25.22 0.24 -23.52
C VAL A 80 23.78 0.74 -23.40
N LEU A 81 23.57 1.74 -22.57
CA LEU A 81 22.28 2.41 -22.41
C LEU A 81 22.04 3.37 -23.60
N GLY A 82 20.86 3.30 -24.23
CA GLY A 82 20.57 4.01 -25.48
C GLY A 82 21.30 3.42 -26.69
N GLY A 83 21.87 2.21 -26.54
CA GLY A 83 22.51 1.46 -27.63
C GLY A 83 21.70 0.28 -28.12
N ASP A 84 20.49 0.10 -27.59
CA ASP A 84 19.56 -0.93 -28.04
C ASP A 84 19.14 -0.72 -29.49
N LEU A 85 18.72 -1.81 -30.12
CA LEU A 85 18.23 -1.77 -31.51
C LEU A 85 17.11 -2.78 -31.72
N VAL A 86 16.33 -2.57 -32.79
CA VAL A 86 15.31 -3.53 -33.24
C VAL A 86 15.69 -4.01 -34.64
N VAL A 87 15.87 -5.30 -34.81
CA VAL A 87 16.09 -5.92 -36.12
C VAL A 87 14.73 -6.22 -36.74
N HIS A 88 14.51 -5.72 -37.95
CA HIS A 88 13.29 -5.94 -38.71
C HIS A 88 13.52 -6.96 -39.83
N ARG A 89 12.66 -7.95 -39.88
CA ARG A 89 12.67 -9.00 -40.93
C ARG A 89 11.27 -9.19 -41.48
N GLY A 90 11.18 -9.30 -42.79
CA GLY A 90 9.92 -9.61 -43.49
C GLY A 90 9.49 -11.06 -43.33
N PRO A 91 8.32 -11.44 -43.91
CA PRO A 91 7.95 -12.82 -44.11
C PRO A 91 9.08 -13.60 -44.75
N GLN A 92 9.21 -14.88 -44.43
CA GLN A 92 10.33 -15.72 -44.89
C GLN A 92 11.72 -15.22 -44.45
N ALA A 93 11.75 -14.41 -43.37
CA ALA A 93 12.96 -13.92 -42.74
C ALA A 93 13.85 -13.02 -43.62
N THR A 94 13.29 -12.33 -44.59
CA THR A 94 14.01 -11.37 -45.45
C THR A 94 14.45 -10.17 -44.63
N TRP A 95 15.67 -9.66 -44.88
CA TRP A 95 16.21 -8.49 -44.19
C TRP A 95 15.42 -7.21 -44.55
N ARG A 96 15.02 -6.43 -43.53
CA ARG A 96 14.33 -5.12 -43.67
C ARG A 96 15.07 -3.97 -42.98
N GLY A 97 16.19 -4.25 -42.30
CA GLY A 97 17.00 -3.23 -41.63
C GLY A 97 16.89 -3.25 -40.12
N VAL A 98 17.36 -2.18 -39.50
CA VAL A 98 17.34 -1.97 -38.04
C VAL A 98 16.84 -0.58 -37.69
N SER A 99 16.15 -0.46 -36.56
CA SER A 99 15.90 0.80 -35.86
C SER A 99 16.88 0.94 -34.70
N GLN A 100 17.62 2.04 -34.62
CA GLN A 100 18.55 2.36 -33.55
C GLN A 100 18.81 3.86 -33.46
N THR A 101 19.33 4.32 -32.32
CA THR A 101 19.65 5.75 -32.06
C THR A 101 21.14 6.07 -32.17
N LEU A 102 22.03 5.09 -32.06
CA LEU A 102 23.45 5.33 -32.21
C LEU A 102 23.77 5.94 -33.59
N ALA A 103 24.50 7.06 -33.59
CA ALA A 103 24.88 7.75 -34.81
C ALA A 103 26.10 7.12 -35.48
N ALA A 104 27.01 6.51 -34.72
CA ALA A 104 28.26 5.91 -35.19
C ALA A 104 28.64 4.68 -34.37
N PRO A 105 29.56 3.82 -34.85
CA PRO A 105 30.15 2.76 -34.04
C PRO A 105 30.78 3.29 -32.75
N LEU A 106 30.76 2.48 -31.69
CA LEU A 106 31.35 2.85 -30.40
C LEU A 106 32.88 2.84 -30.50
N ALA A 107 33.53 3.91 -30.05
CA ALA A 107 34.99 4.07 -30.05
C ALA A 107 35.41 4.81 -28.77
N LEU A 108 35.38 4.09 -27.62
CA LEU A 108 35.77 4.66 -26.32
C LEU A 108 36.49 3.60 -25.49
N SER A 109 37.30 4.02 -24.51
CA SER A 109 37.87 3.10 -23.53
C SER A 109 36.82 2.74 -22.45
N THR A 110 36.80 1.49 -22.06
CA THR A 110 35.96 0.97 -20.94
C THR A 110 36.69 0.94 -19.60
N ASP A 111 37.87 1.54 -19.49
CA ASP A 111 38.65 1.64 -18.25
C ASP A 111 38.24 2.91 -17.47
N PRO A 112 37.63 2.77 -16.28
CA PRO A 112 37.26 3.91 -15.47
C PRO A 112 38.47 4.55 -14.80
N ARG A 113 38.54 5.89 -14.74
CA ARG A 113 39.51 6.66 -13.94
C ARG A 113 38.97 6.99 -12.55
N LEU A 114 37.64 7.04 -12.42
CA LEU A 114 36.93 7.29 -11.17
C LEU A 114 36.53 5.94 -10.55
N THR A 115 36.77 5.78 -9.25
CA THR A 115 36.29 4.60 -8.52
C THR A 115 34.78 4.63 -8.28
N ALA A 116 34.15 3.49 -8.08
CA ALA A 116 32.73 3.36 -7.76
C ALA A 116 32.33 4.19 -6.53
N ASP A 117 33.15 4.19 -5.47
CA ASP A 117 32.88 4.96 -4.24
C ASP A 117 32.89 6.47 -4.50
N ARG A 118 33.80 6.97 -5.30
CA ARG A 118 33.84 8.38 -5.69
C ARG A 118 32.65 8.75 -6.57
N ALA A 119 32.20 7.84 -7.44
CA ALA A 119 30.99 8.02 -8.21
C ALA A 119 29.75 8.10 -7.31
N SER A 120 29.64 7.22 -6.32
CA SER A 120 28.59 7.25 -5.30
C SER A 120 28.57 8.58 -4.54
N ALA A 121 29.72 9.07 -4.10
CA ALA A 121 29.83 10.36 -3.43
C ALA A 121 29.37 11.53 -4.34
N ARG A 122 29.66 11.48 -5.63
CA ARG A 122 29.20 12.48 -6.62
C ARG A 122 27.69 12.40 -6.85
N ALA A 123 27.13 11.20 -6.92
CA ALA A 123 25.70 10.98 -7.12
C ALA A 123 24.87 11.55 -5.96
N LEU A 124 25.34 11.35 -4.73
CA LEU A 124 24.66 11.80 -3.51
C LEU A 124 24.93 13.26 -3.13
N ALA A 125 25.85 13.92 -3.83
CA ALA A 125 26.18 15.34 -3.55
C ALA A 125 24.95 16.24 -3.71
N PRO A 126 24.84 17.32 -2.89
CA PRO A 126 23.71 18.24 -2.96
C PRO A 126 23.57 18.87 -4.36
N ALA A 127 22.39 18.69 -4.96
CA ALA A 127 21.99 19.26 -6.24
C ALA A 127 20.47 19.52 -6.20
N PRO A 128 19.88 20.29 -7.11
CA PRO A 128 18.42 20.50 -7.10
C PRO A 128 17.63 19.19 -6.99
N ALA A 129 17.95 18.20 -7.81
CA ALA A 129 17.27 16.91 -7.82
C ALA A 129 17.49 16.07 -6.54
N THR A 130 18.62 16.20 -5.84
CA THR A 130 18.90 15.45 -4.61
C THR A 130 18.41 16.15 -3.35
N ARG A 131 18.25 17.48 -3.38
CA ARG A 131 17.73 18.26 -2.24
C ARG A 131 16.24 18.07 -2.01
N SER A 132 15.49 17.69 -3.04
CA SER A 132 14.06 17.39 -2.94
C SER A 132 13.78 16.01 -2.37
N ILE A 133 14.81 15.18 -2.16
CA ILE A 133 14.69 13.82 -1.67
C ILE A 133 15.22 13.75 -0.24
N SER A 134 14.35 13.48 0.72
CA SER A 134 14.72 13.27 2.12
C SER A 134 15.28 11.86 2.33
N GLY A 135 16.24 11.71 3.26
CA GLY A 135 16.83 10.41 3.58
C GLY A 135 17.57 9.74 2.43
N LEU A 136 18.08 10.51 1.45
CA LEU A 136 18.79 9.95 0.30
C LEU A 136 20.02 9.15 0.74
N ARG A 137 20.11 7.90 0.33
CA ARG A 137 21.17 6.94 0.69
C ARG A 137 21.53 6.04 -0.49
N PRO A 138 22.76 5.47 -0.52
CA PRO A 138 23.13 4.51 -1.55
C PRO A 138 22.17 3.32 -1.60
N GLY A 139 21.85 2.86 -2.82
CA GLY A 139 21.15 1.61 -3.07
C GLY A 139 22.12 0.46 -3.36
N ALA A 140 21.91 -0.25 -4.49
CA ALA A 140 22.81 -1.30 -4.94
C ALA A 140 24.21 -0.76 -5.29
N ALA A 141 25.22 -1.66 -5.35
CA ALA A 141 26.56 -1.31 -5.76
C ALA A 141 26.55 -0.67 -7.17
N PRO A 142 27.33 0.40 -7.39
CA PRO A 142 27.42 1.03 -8.69
C PRO A 142 27.87 0.06 -9.77
N ARG A 143 27.30 0.16 -10.95
CA ARG A 143 27.72 -0.62 -12.12
C ARG A 143 28.28 0.26 -13.22
N LEU A 144 29.25 -0.27 -13.97
CA LEU A 144 29.80 0.41 -15.12
C LEU A 144 28.86 0.24 -16.32
N VAL A 145 28.61 1.32 -17.05
CA VAL A 145 27.79 1.36 -18.26
C VAL A 145 28.41 2.29 -19.31
N VAL A 146 28.09 2.08 -20.57
CA VAL A 146 28.28 3.11 -21.61
C VAL A 146 26.95 3.86 -21.73
N ASP A 147 26.93 5.12 -21.33
CA ASP A 147 25.75 5.99 -21.49
C ASP A 147 25.79 6.67 -22.86
N ALA A 148 24.93 6.25 -23.77
CA ALA A 148 24.74 6.78 -25.09
C ALA A 148 23.39 7.51 -25.28
N VAL A 149 22.61 7.66 -24.20
CA VAL A 149 21.27 8.25 -24.25
C VAL A 149 21.30 9.71 -24.78
N SER A 150 22.32 10.48 -24.42
CA SER A 150 22.47 11.88 -24.85
C SER A 150 23.12 12.02 -26.24
N GLY A 151 23.32 10.96 -27.01
CA GLY A 151 23.88 10.97 -28.35
C GLY A 151 25.39 10.85 -28.42
N THR A 152 26.15 11.30 -27.43
CA THR A 152 27.62 11.12 -27.35
C THR A 152 27.94 10.04 -26.32
N PRO A 153 28.35 8.83 -26.73
CA PRO A 153 28.64 7.72 -25.81
C PRO A 153 29.76 8.07 -24.84
N ARG A 154 29.54 7.83 -23.54
CA ARG A 154 30.50 8.01 -22.46
C ARG A 154 30.51 6.82 -21.53
N LEU A 155 31.70 6.46 -21.03
CA LEU A 155 31.78 5.50 -19.94
C LEU A 155 31.30 6.19 -18.66
N ALA A 156 30.32 5.55 -17.97
CA ALA A 156 29.72 6.12 -16.78
C ALA A 156 29.52 5.05 -15.68
N TRP A 157 29.52 5.49 -14.44
CA TRP A 157 28.99 4.74 -13.32
C TRP A 157 27.50 5.03 -13.20
N GLU A 158 26.67 4.02 -13.28
CA GLU A 158 25.28 4.09 -12.85
C GLU A 158 25.22 3.86 -11.34
N VAL A 159 24.76 4.86 -10.62
CA VAL A 159 24.62 4.84 -9.17
C VAL A 159 23.14 4.93 -8.83
N LEU A 160 22.60 3.90 -8.21
CA LEU A 160 21.25 3.91 -7.67
C LEU A 160 21.25 4.46 -6.25
N SER A 161 20.32 5.34 -5.95
CA SER A 161 20.09 5.87 -4.62
C SER A 161 18.59 5.88 -4.31
N GLY A 162 18.22 5.71 -3.03
CA GLY A 162 16.86 5.70 -2.56
C GLY A 162 16.62 6.74 -1.49
N GLY A 163 15.39 7.22 -1.39
CA GLY A 163 14.91 8.18 -0.41
C GLY A 163 13.42 8.42 -0.57
N VAL A 164 12.93 9.55 -0.07
CA VAL A 164 11.52 9.94 -0.16
C VAL A 164 11.41 11.36 -0.71
N GLN A 165 10.61 11.57 -1.74
CA GLN A 165 10.31 12.86 -2.35
C GLN A 165 9.45 13.73 -1.41
N GLN A 166 9.31 15.02 -1.70
CA GLN A 166 8.59 15.97 -0.84
C GLN A 166 7.10 15.62 -0.67
N ASP A 167 6.49 15.01 -1.68
CA ASP A 167 5.09 14.54 -1.65
C ASP A 167 4.90 13.19 -0.94
N GLY A 168 5.99 12.59 -0.44
CA GLY A 168 5.98 11.27 0.21
C GLY A 168 6.25 10.10 -0.75
N THR A 169 6.34 10.34 -2.06
CA THR A 169 6.70 9.30 -3.03
C THR A 169 8.09 8.75 -2.74
N PRO A 170 8.29 7.42 -2.68
CA PRO A 170 9.63 6.85 -2.67
C PRO A 170 10.42 7.31 -3.89
N SER A 171 11.71 7.52 -3.72
CA SER A 171 12.62 7.81 -4.83
C SER A 171 13.55 6.63 -5.06
N ARG A 172 13.72 6.26 -6.32
CA ARG A 172 14.80 5.38 -6.80
C ARG A 172 15.53 6.11 -7.91
N LEU A 173 16.43 6.99 -7.51
CA LEU A 173 17.15 7.88 -8.41
C LEU A 173 18.37 7.17 -8.99
N ALA A 174 18.40 6.95 -10.30
CA ALA A 174 19.60 6.56 -11.05
C ALA A 174 20.39 7.82 -11.42
N THR A 175 21.64 7.89 -11.00
CA THR A 175 22.57 8.97 -11.37
C THR A 175 23.71 8.39 -12.19
N TYR A 176 23.91 8.94 -13.37
CA TYR A 176 24.97 8.54 -14.28
C TYR A 176 26.14 9.51 -14.14
N VAL A 177 27.27 9.00 -13.65
CA VAL A 177 28.48 9.78 -13.37
C VAL A 177 29.57 9.37 -14.35
N ASP A 178 30.06 10.32 -15.15
CA ASP A 178 31.17 10.09 -16.09
C ASP A 178 32.36 9.44 -15.37
N ALA A 179 32.71 8.23 -15.79
CA ALA A 179 33.70 7.41 -15.11
C ALA A 179 35.14 7.91 -15.29
N ARG A 180 35.35 8.98 -16.06
CA ARG A 180 36.67 9.60 -16.31
C ARG A 180 36.78 10.95 -15.64
N THR A 181 35.75 11.79 -15.72
CA THR A 181 35.78 13.18 -15.24
C THR A 181 35.11 13.37 -13.88
N GLY A 182 34.20 12.47 -13.51
CA GLY A 182 33.37 12.59 -12.31
C GLY A 182 32.21 13.59 -12.47
N ALA A 183 31.92 14.06 -13.66
CA ALA A 183 30.78 14.90 -13.95
C ALA A 183 29.50 14.07 -13.93
N VAL A 184 28.43 14.61 -13.35
CA VAL A 184 27.11 14.00 -13.45
C VAL A 184 26.57 14.27 -14.85
N LEU A 185 26.34 13.21 -15.62
CA LEU A 185 25.81 13.26 -16.98
C LEU A 185 24.32 13.52 -16.99
N ARG A 186 23.57 12.73 -16.21
CA ARG A 186 22.12 12.84 -16.04
C ARG A 186 21.66 12.16 -14.77
N ARG A 187 20.43 12.45 -14.40
CA ARG A 187 19.69 11.76 -13.35
C ARG A 187 18.34 11.32 -13.90
N GLU A 188 17.85 10.20 -13.41
CA GLU A 188 16.60 9.61 -13.86
C GLU A 188 15.87 9.01 -12.66
N GLU A 189 14.68 9.54 -12.36
CA GLU A 189 13.80 8.93 -11.37
C GLU A 189 13.16 7.68 -11.99
N GLN A 190 13.38 6.53 -11.36
CA GLN A 190 12.89 5.24 -11.86
C GLN A 190 11.51 4.87 -11.32
N ILE A 191 11.04 5.56 -10.28
CA ILE A 191 9.68 5.41 -9.79
C ILE A 191 8.81 6.38 -10.58
N GLN A 192 7.98 5.83 -11.44
CA GLN A 192 7.02 6.58 -12.22
C GLN A 192 5.63 6.36 -11.62
N THR A 193 5.03 7.45 -11.13
CA THR A 193 3.63 7.47 -10.72
C THR A 193 2.78 7.86 -11.91
N VAL A 194 1.65 7.22 -12.06
CA VAL A 194 0.68 7.52 -13.11
C VAL A 194 -0.66 7.80 -12.46
N ASP A 195 -1.30 8.88 -12.91
CA ASP A 195 -2.67 9.17 -12.55
C ASP A 195 -3.59 8.19 -13.26
N GLY A 196 -4.48 7.59 -12.51
CA GLY A 196 -5.52 6.72 -13.01
C GLY A 196 -6.86 7.03 -12.36
N SER A 197 -7.86 6.27 -12.72
CA SER A 197 -9.18 6.34 -12.10
C SER A 197 -9.73 4.93 -11.88
N GLY A 198 -10.58 4.79 -10.87
CA GLY A 198 -11.27 3.56 -10.58
C GLY A 198 -12.78 3.79 -10.53
N GLN A 199 -13.54 2.84 -11.08
CA GLN A 199 -14.98 2.76 -10.88
C GLN A 199 -15.25 1.79 -9.73
N SER A 200 -15.51 2.35 -8.55
CA SER A 200 -15.73 1.63 -7.31
C SER A 200 -17.18 1.13 -7.19
N LEU A 201 -17.44 0.27 -6.22
CA LEU A 201 -18.82 -0.19 -5.94
C LEU A 201 -19.63 0.91 -5.23
N TYR A 202 -19.03 1.59 -4.25
CA TYR A 202 -19.72 2.47 -3.30
C TYR A 202 -19.38 3.94 -3.50
N SER A 203 -18.12 4.26 -3.73
CA SER A 203 -17.63 5.65 -3.81
C SER A 203 -17.69 6.27 -5.21
N GLY A 204 -18.26 5.57 -6.22
CA GLY A 204 -18.36 6.03 -7.60
C GLY A 204 -17.03 6.05 -8.34
N THR A 205 -16.78 7.06 -9.19
CA THR A 205 -15.49 7.20 -9.88
C THR A 205 -14.52 7.96 -9.00
N VAL A 206 -13.40 7.31 -8.64
CA VAL A 206 -12.40 7.82 -7.72
C VAL A 206 -11.02 7.95 -8.37
N PRO A 207 -10.20 8.93 -7.94
CA PRO A 207 -8.83 9.07 -8.42
C PRO A 207 -7.93 8.00 -7.79
N LEU A 208 -7.03 7.45 -8.60
CA LEU A 208 -6.01 6.49 -8.17
C LEU A 208 -4.62 6.97 -8.54
N ARG A 209 -3.63 6.61 -7.73
CA ARG A 209 -2.22 6.66 -8.08
C ARG A 209 -1.76 5.25 -8.40
N LEU A 210 -1.17 5.06 -9.55
CA LEU A 210 -0.81 3.74 -10.09
C LEU A 210 0.70 3.64 -10.27
N THR A 211 1.19 2.41 -10.34
CA THR A 211 2.57 2.13 -10.74
C THR A 211 2.59 1.53 -12.13
N GLN A 212 3.30 2.16 -13.06
CA GLN A 212 3.50 1.58 -14.38
C GLN A 212 4.57 0.48 -14.34
N SER A 213 4.29 -0.65 -14.96
CA SER A 213 5.20 -1.80 -15.08
C SER A 213 5.22 -2.31 -16.52
N GLY A 214 6.16 -1.85 -17.30
CA GLY A 214 6.21 -2.11 -18.74
C GLY A 214 5.01 -1.49 -19.47
N SER A 215 4.19 -2.33 -20.11
CA SER A 215 2.98 -1.90 -20.83
C SER A 215 1.70 -2.00 -19.99
N THR A 216 1.79 -2.32 -18.70
CA THR A 216 0.64 -2.47 -17.81
C THR A 216 0.73 -1.53 -16.62
N TYR A 217 -0.41 -1.30 -15.97
CA TYR A 217 -0.54 -0.49 -14.77
C TYR A 217 -0.96 -1.38 -13.60
N GLN A 218 -0.37 -1.16 -12.45
CA GLN A 218 -0.64 -1.90 -11.21
C GLN A 218 -1.50 -1.06 -10.29
N LEU A 219 -2.47 -1.68 -9.62
CA LEU A 219 -3.23 -1.07 -8.54
C LEU A 219 -2.35 -1.01 -7.28
N LYS A 220 -1.35 -0.14 -7.37
CA LYS A 220 -0.30 0.08 -6.37
C LYS A 220 0.07 1.54 -6.33
N ASP A 221 -0.07 2.15 -5.16
CA ASP A 221 0.20 3.56 -4.92
C ASP A 221 1.58 3.76 -4.28
N PRO A 222 2.58 4.23 -5.03
CA PRO A 222 3.91 4.48 -4.48
C PRO A 222 3.97 5.74 -3.62
N THR A 223 2.99 6.65 -3.71
CA THR A 223 2.97 7.91 -2.95
C THR A 223 2.52 7.70 -1.50
N ARG A 224 1.85 6.58 -1.22
CA ARG A 224 1.34 6.21 0.11
C ARG A 224 1.98 4.93 0.62
N GLY A 225 3.31 4.95 0.77
CA GLY A 225 4.09 3.84 1.35
C GLY A 225 4.10 2.56 0.51
N ASN A 226 3.79 2.64 -0.79
CA ASN A 226 3.62 1.50 -1.69
C ASN A 226 2.43 0.59 -1.33
N THR A 227 1.35 1.15 -0.83
CA THR A 227 0.09 0.40 -0.64
C THR A 227 -0.41 -0.19 -1.97
N TYR A 228 -0.98 -1.37 -1.92
CA TYR A 228 -1.49 -2.05 -3.12
C TYR A 228 -2.64 -2.99 -2.77
N THR A 229 -3.40 -3.40 -3.78
CA THR A 229 -4.54 -4.30 -3.61
C THR A 229 -4.39 -5.56 -4.47
N THR A 230 -4.74 -6.70 -3.88
CA THR A 230 -4.59 -8.04 -4.46
C THR A 230 -5.90 -8.82 -4.42
N ASP A 231 -6.03 -9.77 -5.35
CA ASP A 231 -7.15 -10.69 -5.49
C ASP A 231 -6.85 -12.03 -4.82
N MET A 232 -7.63 -12.41 -3.81
CA MET A 232 -7.56 -13.73 -3.18
C MET A 232 -8.26 -14.83 -3.98
N GLN A 233 -8.96 -14.49 -5.07
CA GLN A 233 -9.63 -15.44 -5.95
C GLN A 233 -10.63 -16.36 -5.21
N ASN A 234 -11.32 -15.81 -4.21
CA ASN A 234 -12.24 -16.53 -3.31
C ASN A 234 -11.57 -17.69 -2.53
N LYS A 235 -10.25 -17.61 -2.32
CA LYS A 235 -9.51 -18.53 -1.46
C LYS A 235 -9.39 -17.96 -0.05
N SER A 236 -9.43 -18.85 0.95
CA SER A 236 -9.12 -18.52 2.34
C SER A 236 -7.66 -18.85 2.65
N ASP A 237 -7.14 -18.29 3.72
CA ASP A 237 -5.83 -18.63 4.25
C ASP A 237 -5.77 -20.10 4.69
N SER A 238 -4.59 -20.71 4.51
CA SER A 238 -4.32 -22.06 4.99
C SER A 238 -4.29 -22.09 6.52
N PHE A 239 -4.47 -23.27 7.10
CA PHE A 239 -4.35 -23.47 8.56
C PHE A 239 -3.02 -22.94 9.12
N SER A 240 -1.91 -23.12 8.39
CA SER A 240 -0.60 -22.62 8.81
C SER A 240 -0.54 -21.08 8.82
N CYS A 241 -1.25 -20.42 7.91
CA CYS A 241 -1.37 -18.97 7.93
C CYS A 241 -2.24 -18.50 9.11
N GLN A 242 -3.42 -19.09 9.29
CA GLN A 242 -4.36 -18.67 10.32
C GLN A 242 -3.82 -18.86 11.75
N VAL A 243 -3.07 -19.93 12.01
CA VAL A 243 -2.60 -20.27 13.36
C VAL A 243 -1.19 -19.78 13.64
N PHE A 244 -0.31 -19.84 12.65
CA PHE A 244 1.11 -19.56 12.84
C PHE A 244 1.62 -18.34 12.06
N GLY A 245 0.76 -17.67 11.27
CA GLY A 245 1.14 -16.54 10.43
C GLY A 245 2.16 -16.90 9.34
N THR A 246 2.28 -18.19 8.98
CA THR A 246 3.27 -18.68 8.01
C THR A 246 2.62 -19.19 6.73
N ASN A 247 3.30 -19.00 5.59
CA ASN A 247 2.79 -19.37 4.27
C ASN A 247 1.45 -18.68 3.92
N CYS A 248 1.27 -17.44 4.35
CA CYS A 248 0.13 -16.64 4.01
C CYS A 248 0.18 -16.21 2.53
N SER A 249 -0.93 -16.36 1.82
CA SER A 249 -1.04 -15.85 0.46
C SER A 249 -1.15 -14.32 0.46
N ALA A 250 -0.33 -13.67 -0.33
CA ALA A 250 -0.50 -12.24 -0.59
C ALA A 250 -1.62 -11.95 -1.62
N GLY A 251 -2.17 -12.97 -2.29
CA GLY A 251 -3.06 -12.80 -3.43
C GLY A 251 -2.31 -12.40 -4.72
N THR A 252 -3.08 -12.13 -5.78
CA THR A 252 -2.55 -11.68 -7.07
C THR A 252 -2.76 -10.18 -7.21
N LEU A 253 -1.70 -9.42 -7.47
CA LEU A 253 -1.79 -7.96 -7.67
C LEU A 253 -2.69 -7.64 -8.87
N PHE A 254 -3.64 -6.72 -8.71
CA PHE A 254 -4.45 -6.24 -9.82
C PHE A 254 -3.61 -5.43 -10.81
N THR A 255 -3.78 -5.74 -12.10
CA THR A 255 -3.09 -5.06 -13.20
C THR A 255 -4.04 -4.81 -14.36
N SER A 256 -3.92 -3.67 -15.03
CA SER A 256 -4.71 -3.28 -16.19
C SER A 256 -3.81 -2.90 -17.38
N PRO A 257 -4.21 -3.08 -18.63
CA PRO A 257 -3.50 -2.57 -19.80
C PRO A 257 -3.60 -1.03 -19.94
N ASP A 258 -4.51 -0.39 -19.22
CA ASP A 258 -4.72 1.06 -19.20
C ASP A 258 -4.79 1.59 -17.76
N THR A 259 -5.11 2.86 -17.58
CA THR A 259 -5.16 3.54 -16.28
C THR A 259 -6.53 3.51 -15.61
N LEU A 260 -7.47 2.73 -16.12
CA LEU A 260 -8.81 2.56 -15.58
C LEU A 260 -8.95 1.19 -14.91
N PHE A 261 -9.50 1.16 -13.70
CA PHE A 261 -9.81 -0.05 -12.96
C PHE A 261 -11.29 -0.11 -12.59
N GLY A 262 -11.87 -1.30 -12.66
CA GLY A 262 -13.25 -1.55 -12.26
C GLY A 262 -14.30 -1.05 -13.25
N THR A 263 -15.56 -1.37 -12.95
CA THR A 263 -16.74 -1.00 -13.76
C THR A 263 -17.87 -0.42 -12.92
N GLY A 264 -17.66 -0.25 -11.60
CA GLY A 264 -18.71 0.19 -10.68
C GLY A 264 -19.74 -0.88 -10.33
N THR A 265 -19.48 -2.14 -10.67
CA THR A 265 -20.40 -3.25 -10.38
C THR A 265 -19.65 -4.47 -9.88
N THR A 266 -20.36 -5.37 -9.17
CA THR A 266 -19.82 -6.65 -8.69
C THR A 266 -19.49 -7.64 -9.83
N GLY A 267 -19.87 -7.34 -11.06
CA GLY A 267 -19.45 -8.10 -12.25
C GLY A 267 -17.97 -7.95 -12.57
N SER A 268 -17.31 -6.90 -12.09
CA SER A 268 -15.86 -6.71 -12.17
C SER A 268 -15.22 -6.87 -10.80
N ARG A 269 -14.27 -7.79 -10.68
CA ARG A 269 -13.50 -8.01 -9.45
C ARG A 269 -12.65 -6.77 -9.07
N GLU A 270 -12.29 -5.97 -10.06
CA GLU A 270 -11.53 -4.74 -9.85
C GLU A 270 -12.33 -3.69 -9.08
N SER A 271 -13.67 -3.68 -9.17
CA SER A 271 -14.49 -2.65 -8.50
C SER A 271 -14.34 -2.69 -6.98
N ALA A 272 -14.39 -3.86 -6.34
CA ALA A 272 -14.12 -4.01 -4.91
C ALA A 272 -12.64 -3.69 -4.57
N ALA A 273 -11.73 -3.99 -5.49
CA ALA A 273 -10.32 -3.63 -5.30
C ALA A 273 -10.10 -2.11 -5.35
N VAL A 274 -10.87 -1.40 -6.17
CA VAL A 274 -10.87 0.07 -6.23
C VAL A 274 -11.36 0.66 -4.92
N ASP A 275 -12.46 0.15 -4.34
CA ASP A 275 -12.96 0.60 -3.03
C ASP A 275 -11.89 0.42 -1.94
N ALA A 276 -11.33 -0.78 -1.82
CA ALA A 276 -10.29 -1.07 -0.84
C ALA A 276 -9.04 -0.17 -1.01
N GLN A 277 -8.60 0.07 -2.26
CA GLN A 277 -7.46 0.94 -2.52
C GLN A 277 -7.79 2.41 -2.23
N TYR A 278 -8.99 2.88 -2.59
CA TYR A 278 -9.44 4.24 -2.33
C TYR A 278 -9.60 4.49 -0.83
N GLY A 279 -10.21 3.55 -0.10
CA GLY A 279 -10.32 3.60 1.36
C GLY A 279 -8.96 3.65 2.04
N THR A 280 -8.01 2.81 1.59
CA THR A 280 -6.62 2.86 2.05
C THR A 280 -5.95 4.21 1.80
N ASN A 281 -6.13 4.78 0.61
CA ASN A 281 -5.56 6.07 0.25
C ASN A 281 -6.17 7.21 1.09
N SER A 282 -7.49 7.20 1.27
CA SER A 282 -8.21 8.20 2.08
C SER A 282 -7.81 8.13 3.54
N THR A 283 -7.65 6.93 4.09
CA THR A 283 -7.18 6.72 5.47
C THR A 283 -5.76 7.21 5.66
N TRP A 284 -4.86 6.90 4.72
CA TRP A 284 -3.49 7.41 4.74
C TRP A 284 -3.46 8.93 4.76
N ASP A 285 -4.21 9.56 3.85
CA ASP A 285 -4.28 11.02 3.72
C ASP A 285 -4.90 11.68 4.96
N TYR A 286 -5.94 11.08 5.53
CA TYR A 286 -6.53 11.53 6.78
C TYR A 286 -5.50 11.58 7.91
N PHE A 287 -4.83 10.47 8.21
CA PHE A 287 -3.85 10.42 9.28
C PHE A 287 -2.65 11.34 9.02
N LYS A 288 -2.21 11.48 7.78
CA LYS A 288 -1.10 12.35 7.40
C LYS A 288 -1.47 13.82 7.54
N ASN A 289 -2.62 14.24 7.01
CA ASN A 289 -2.99 15.64 6.90
C ASN A 289 -3.63 16.19 8.18
N VAL A 290 -4.39 15.35 8.91
CA VAL A 290 -5.09 15.77 10.13
C VAL A 290 -4.22 15.56 11.38
N HIS A 291 -3.47 14.47 11.43
CA HIS A 291 -2.71 14.07 12.61
C HIS A 291 -1.19 14.07 12.43
N ALA A 292 -0.69 14.50 11.27
CA ALA A 292 0.73 14.45 10.91
C ALA A 292 1.37 13.05 11.06
N ARG A 293 0.55 11.99 11.02
CA ARG A 293 1.00 10.60 11.13
C ARG A 293 1.31 10.05 9.74
N ASN A 294 2.52 9.55 9.56
CA ASN A 294 2.99 9.05 8.28
C ASN A 294 2.65 7.55 8.11
N GLY A 295 1.40 7.27 7.71
CA GLY A 295 0.84 5.93 7.55
C GLY A 295 0.48 5.22 8.85
N ILE A 296 -0.11 4.01 8.74
CA ILE A 296 -0.59 3.25 9.91
C ILE A 296 0.54 2.87 10.88
N PHE A 297 1.74 2.58 10.36
CA PHE A 297 2.93 2.30 11.18
C PHE A 297 3.63 3.57 11.67
N GLY A 298 3.23 4.77 11.25
CA GLY A 298 3.83 6.04 11.63
C GLY A 298 5.23 6.32 11.02
N ASN A 299 5.74 5.45 10.18
CA ASN A 299 7.10 5.50 9.63
C ASN A 299 7.15 5.64 8.09
N GLY A 300 6.01 5.83 7.43
CA GLY A 300 5.92 5.96 5.97
C GLY A 300 5.88 4.62 5.21
N THR A 301 5.87 3.50 5.91
CA THR A 301 5.64 2.18 5.28
C THR A 301 4.14 1.96 5.11
N GLY A 302 3.73 1.51 3.93
CA GLY A 302 2.35 1.11 3.64
C GLY A 302 2.11 -0.36 3.96
N SER A 303 0.84 -0.71 4.06
CA SER A 303 0.32 -2.06 4.12
C SER A 303 -0.30 -2.43 2.75
N PHE A 304 -1.06 -3.53 2.67
CA PHE A 304 -1.78 -3.86 1.45
C PHE A 304 -3.14 -4.49 1.75
N ASN A 305 -3.99 -4.50 0.73
CA ASN A 305 -5.33 -5.06 0.79
C ASN A 305 -5.38 -6.40 0.09
N ARG A 306 -6.20 -7.31 0.62
CA ARG A 306 -6.64 -8.53 -0.07
C ARG A 306 -8.15 -8.48 -0.16
N VAL A 307 -8.70 -8.43 -1.38
CA VAL A 307 -10.14 -8.53 -1.61
C VAL A 307 -10.51 -9.92 -2.12
N HIS A 308 -11.81 -10.21 -2.15
CA HIS A 308 -12.34 -11.51 -2.58
C HIS A 308 -11.80 -12.67 -1.75
N TYR A 309 -11.77 -12.48 -0.43
CA TYR A 309 -11.34 -13.51 0.50
C TYR A 309 -12.47 -14.48 0.81
N GLY A 310 -12.21 -15.77 0.68
CA GLY A 310 -13.17 -16.82 0.97
C GLY A 310 -14.35 -16.87 -0.01
N ARG A 311 -15.40 -17.56 0.39
CA ARG A 311 -16.68 -17.66 -0.33
C ARG A 311 -17.81 -17.32 0.61
N ASN A 312 -18.71 -16.43 0.21
CA ASN A 312 -19.80 -15.93 1.05
C ASN A 312 -19.29 -15.47 2.43
N TYR A 313 -18.11 -14.83 2.44
CA TYR A 313 -17.46 -14.43 3.67
C TYR A 313 -17.90 -13.01 4.03
N VAL A 314 -18.71 -12.93 5.08
CA VAL A 314 -19.30 -11.68 5.60
C VAL A 314 -18.42 -11.18 6.75
N ASN A 315 -17.20 -10.79 6.46
CA ASN A 315 -16.30 -10.14 7.41
C ASN A 315 -15.12 -9.46 6.68
N ALA A 316 -14.49 -8.51 7.37
CA ALA A 316 -13.18 -7.94 7.03
C ALA A 316 -12.27 -8.05 8.26
N PHE A 317 -10.96 -7.96 8.11
CA PHE A 317 -10.03 -7.99 9.24
C PHE A 317 -8.64 -7.47 8.90
N TRP A 318 -8.01 -6.88 9.91
CA TRP A 318 -6.58 -6.60 9.98
C TRP A 318 -5.86 -7.76 10.68
N ASP A 319 -4.69 -8.18 10.19
CA ASP A 319 -3.93 -9.30 10.76
C ASP A 319 -2.53 -8.93 11.29
N GLY A 320 -2.29 -7.66 11.54
CA GLY A 320 -0.97 -7.14 11.95
C GLY A 320 -0.09 -6.71 10.77
N THR A 321 -0.46 -7.06 9.54
CA THR A 321 0.34 -6.78 8.33
C THR A 321 -0.46 -6.27 7.15
N LYS A 322 -1.72 -6.65 7.03
CA LYS A 322 -2.57 -6.38 5.87
C LYS A 322 -4.05 -6.39 6.22
N MET A 323 -4.84 -5.68 5.42
CA MET A 323 -6.29 -5.72 5.46
C MET A 323 -6.81 -6.85 4.54
N THR A 324 -7.88 -7.50 4.95
CA THR A 324 -8.52 -8.58 4.19
C THR A 324 -10.03 -8.41 4.21
N TYR A 325 -10.67 -8.47 3.04
CA TYR A 325 -12.09 -8.20 2.85
C TYR A 325 -12.77 -9.35 2.13
N GLY A 326 -13.91 -9.81 2.66
CA GLY A 326 -14.82 -10.74 2.02
C GLY A 326 -15.79 -10.06 1.06
N ASP A 327 -16.42 -10.88 0.21
CA ASP A 327 -17.41 -10.41 -0.79
C ASP A 327 -18.85 -10.32 -0.25
N GLY A 328 -19.04 -10.54 1.06
CA GLY A 328 -20.38 -10.71 1.58
C GLY A 328 -21.02 -12.03 1.13
N ASP A 329 -22.32 -12.15 1.33
CA ASP A 329 -23.11 -13.31 0.90
C ASP A 329 -23.84 -13.07 -0.45
N GLY A 330 -23.80 -11.84 -0.94
CA GLY A 330 -24.47 -11.41 -2.17
C GLY A 330 -25.99 -11.31 -2.06
N VAL A 331 -26.56 -11.41 -0.86
CA VAL A 331 -28.01 -11.37 -0.58
C VAL A 331 -28.36 -10.27 0.42
N GLU A 332 -27.71 -10.26 1.56
CA GLU A 332 -27.84 -9.23 2.59
C GLU A 332 -26.67 -8.25 2.50
N PHE A 333 -25.49 -8.78 2.20
CA PHE A 333 -24.23 -8.03 2.21
C PHE A 333 -23.47 -8.19 0.90
N GLY A 334 -22.96 -7.08 0.39
CA GLY A 334 -22.00 -6.99 -0.70
C GLY A 334 -20.55 -7.10 -0.20
N PRO A 335 -19.54 -6.82 -1.06
CA PRO A 335 -18.13 -6.76 -0.65
C PRO A 335 -17.91 -5.73 0.47
N LEU A 336 -17.24 -6.15 1.55
CA LEU A 336 -17.04 -5.34 2.76
C LEU A 336 -15.89 -4.32 2.57
N THR A 337 -15.92 -3.57 1.50
CA THR A 337 -14.85 -2.65 1.07
C THR A 337 -15.24 -1.17 1.11
N SER A 338 -16.36 -0.83 1.77
CA SER A 338 -16.80 0.56 1.97
C SER A 338 -15.71 1.40 2.66
N LEU A 339 -15.81 2.71 2.52
CA LEU A 339 -14.77 3.64 2.92
C LEU A 339 -14.52 3.62 4.43
N ASP A 340 -15.59 3.61 5.22
CA ASP A 340 -15.56 3.51 6.68
C ASP A 340 -14.94 2.19 7.16
N VAL A 341 -15.27 1.05 6.51
CA VAL A 341 -14.70 -0.27 6.84
C VAL A 341 -13.22 -0.33 6.48
N ALA A 342 -12.82 0.21 5.34
CA ALA A 342 -11.39 0.31 5.01
C ALA A 342 -10.63 1.18 6.03
N GLY A 343 -11.25 2.28 6.47
CA GLY A 343 -10.76 3.12 7.55
C GLY A 343 -10.68 2.41 8.89
N HIS A 344 -11.70 1.60 9.22
CA HIS A 344 -11.77 0.77 10.42
C HIS A 344 -10.60 -0.23 10.49
N GLU A 345 -10.43 -1.03 9.44
CA GLU A 345 -9.37 -2.06 9.40
C GLU A 345 -7.97 -1.46 9.48
N MET A 346 -7.71 -0.36 8.78
CA MET A 346 -6.44 0.35 8.90
C MET A 346 -6.22 0.95 10.29
N SER A 347 -7.28 1.34 10.98
CA SER A 347 -7.18 1.94 12.31
C SER A 347 -6.85 0.92 13.39
N HIS A 348 -7.14 -0.39 13.19
CA HIS A 348 -6.54 -1.43 14.00
C HIS A 348 -5.01 -1.39 13.94
N GLY A 349 -4.44 -1.21 12.75
CA GLY A 349 -3.00 -1.03 12.58
C GLY A 349 -2.47 0.24 13.26
N VAL A 350 -3.22 1.35 13.26
CA VAL A 350 -2.85 2.56 14.01
C VAL A 350 -2.88 2.30 15.51
N THR A 351 -3.91 1.61 16.02
CA THR A 351 -4.06 1.24 17.42
C THR A 351 -2.92 0.32 17.89
N GLU A 352 -2.59 -0.71 17.10
CA GLU A 352 -1.49 -1.65 17.36
C GLU A 352 -0.14 -0.93 17.44
N ASN A 353 0.10 0.06 16.57
CA ASN A 353 1.32 0.85 16.52
C ASN A 353 1.26 2.14 17.37
N SER A 354 0.39 2.20 18.37
CA SER A 354 0.29 3.29 19.35
C SER A 354 -0.06 2.76 20.75
N ALA A 355 -1.30 2.80 21.19
CA ALA A 355 -1.70 2.29 22.50
C ALA A 355 -1.61 0.76 22.61
N ASN A 356 -1.67 0.06 21.49
CA ASN A 356 -1.68 -1.40 21.40
C ASN A 356 -2.74 -2.04 22.32
N LEU A 357 -3.97 -1.52 22.26
CA LEU A 357 -5.09 -1.97 23.09
C LEU A 357 -5.32 -3.47 22.92
N THR A 358 -5.25 -4.22 24.01
CA THR A 358 -5.45 -5.68 24.01
C THR A 358 -6.86 -6.01 23.53
N TYR A 359 -6.97 -6.92 22.57
CA TYR A 359 -8.26 -7.27 21.91
C TYR A 359 -9.12 -8.19 22.76
N SER A 360 -9.42 -7.77 24.00
CA SER A 360 -10.30 -8.47 24.94
C SER A 360 -10.79 -7.53 26.04
N GLY A 361 -11.96 -7.81 26.61
CA GLY A 361 -12.55 -7.02 27.67
C GLY A 361 -12.80 -5.57 27.26
N GLU A 362 -12.71 -4.62 28.19
CA GLU A 362 -12.94 -3.20 27.91
C GLU A 362 -11.88 -2.61 26.95
N SER A 363 -10.63 -3.05 27.03
CA SER A 363 -9.60 -2.62 26.09
C SER A 363 -9.87 -3.09 24.66
N GLY A 364 -10.48 -4.26 24.48
CA GLY A 364 -10.94 -4.75 23.20
C GLY A 364 -12.11 -3.93 22.65
N GLY A 365 -13.08 -3.57 23.48
CA GLY A 365 -14.16 -2.65 23.11
C GLY A 365 -13.65 -1.26 22.71
N LEU A 366 -12.60 -0.74 23.40
CA LEU A 366 -11.94 0.50 23.03
C LEU A 366 -11.15 0.37 21.72
N ASN A 367 -10.55 -0.78 21.43
CA ASN A 367 -9.87 -1.06 20.18
C ASN A 367 -10.85 -0.97 18.99
N GLU A 368 -11.99 -1.67 19.10
CA GLU A 368 -13.07 -1.61 18.12
C GLU A 368 -13.66 -0.20 17.97
N ALA A 369 -13.99 0.46 19.09
CA ALA A 369 -14.49 1.83 19.06
C ALA A 369 -13.50 2.80 18.40
N THR A 370 -12.21 2.63 18.61
CA THR A 370 -11.17 3.44 17.96
C THR A 370 -11.21 3.25 16.43
N SER A 371 -11.40 2.03 15.98
CA SER A 371 -11.51 1.70 14.56
C SER A 371 -12.77 2.27 13.93
N ASP A 372 -13.94 2.15 14.59
CA ASP A 372 -15.20 2.77 14.14
C ASP A 372 -15.09 4.31 14.11
N ILE A 373 -14.52 4.92 15.14
CA ILE A 373 -14.31 6.38 15.21
C ILE A 373 -13.46 6.87 14.04
N PHE A 374 -12.34 6.24 13.79
CA PHE A 374 -11.48 6.70 12.69
C PHE A 374 -12.01 6.29 11.32
N GLY A 375 -12.70 5.16 11.17
CA GLY A 375 -13.41 4.78 9.95
C GLY A 375 -14.42 5.86 9.54
N THR A 376 -15.32 6.22 10.44
CA THR A 376 -16.27 7.32 10.27
C THR A 376 -15.58 8.66 9.96
N LEU A 377 -14.50 9.00 10.67
CA LEU A 377 -13.76 10.24 10.41
C LEU A 377 -13.06 10.27 9.05
N VAL A 378 -12.61 9.14 8.54
CA VAL A 378 -12.05 8.99 7.19
C VAL A 378 -13.12 9.25 6.14
N GLU A 379 -14.32 8.73 6.34
CA GLU A 379 -15.46 8.96 5.46
C GLU A 379 -15.83 10.45 5.41
N PHE A 380 -15.99 11.12 6.55
CA PHE A 380 -16.17 12.59 6.60
C PHE A 380 -15.02 13.35 5.92
N TYR A 381 -13.79 12.89 6.08
CA TYR A 381 -12.61 13.52 5.46
C TYR A 381 -12.61 13.36 3.94
N ALA A 382 -12.97 12.20 3.43
CA ALA A 382 -13.04 11.92 2.01
C ALA A 382 -14.09 12.80 1.30
N ALA A 383 -15.15 13.20 2.03
CA ALA A 383 -16.23 14.05 1.55
C ALA A 383 -16.80 13.57 0.19
N ASN A 384 -16.96 12.25 0.06
CA ASN A 384 -17.45 11.63 -1.16
C ASN A 384 -18.97 11.87 -1.30
N GLY A 385 -19.41 12.27 -2.50
CA GLY A 385 -20.83 12.57 -2.72
C GLY A 385 -21.72 11.34 -2.90
N ASN A 386 -21.13 10.15 -3.15
CA ASN A 386 -21.86 8.88 -3.25
C ASN A 386 -21.90 8.15 -1.91
N ASP A 387 -20.96 8.45 -1.03
CA ASP A 387 -20.76 7.87 0.28
C ASP A 387 -20.47 9.03 1.26
N PRO A 388 -21.50 9.83 1.63
CA PRO A 388 -21.33 11.00 2.46
C PRO A 388 -21.19 10.60 3.92
N GLY A 389 -20.17 11.13 4.60
CA GLY A 389 -19.90 10.82 5.98
C GLY A 389 -21.10 10.96 6.92
N ASP A 390 -21.33 9.92 7.71
CA ASP A 390 -22.36 9.85 8.73
C ASP A 390 -21.85 9.13 10.00
N TYR A 391 -22.66 8.45 10.74
CA TYR A 391 -22.29 7.69 11.95
C TYR A 391 -22.85 6.27 11.93
N LEU A 392 -23.12 5.74 10.76
CA LEU A 392 -23.36 4.32 10.53
C LEU A 392 -22.00 3.63 10.26
N ILE A 393 -21.93 2.34 10.38
CA ILE A 393 -20.76 1.54 10.06
C ILE A 393 -21.17 0.41 9.13
N GLY A 394 -20.71 0.48 7.88
CA GLY A 394 -20.94 -0.55 6.87
C GLY A 394 -22.30 -0.49 6.20
N GLU A 395 -22.94 0.64 6.13
CA GLU A 395 -24.25 0.82 5.49
C GLU A 395 -24.18 0.60 3.98
N GLU A 396 -23.07 0.98 3.33
CA GLU A 396 -22.90 0.84 1.89
C GLU A 396 -22.86 -0.62 1.43
N PHE A 397 -22.22 -1.49 2.18
CA PHE A 397 -22.22 -2.92 1.84
C PHE A 397 -23.46 -3.67 2.35
N ASP A 398 -24.29 -3.10 3.23
CA ASP A 398 -25.61 -3.61 3.59
C ASP A 398 -26.61 -3.35 2.45
N ILE A 399 -26.55 -4.22 1.44
CA ILE A 399 -27.33 -4.07 0.20
C ILE A 399 -28.82 -4.35 0.40
N LYS A 400 -29.23 -4.85 1.56
CA LYS A 400 -30.62 -5.17 1.86
C LYS A 400 -31.35 -4.06 2.59
N SER A 401 -30.74 -3.47 3.61
CA SER A 401 -31.40 -2.50 4.48
C SER A 401 -30.70 -1.15 4.53
N HIS A 402 -29.46 -1.08 4.11
CA HIS A 402 -28.63 0.14 4.17
C HIS A 402 -28.58 0.74 5.59
N ALA A 403 -28.64 -0.13 6.60
CA ALA A 403 -28.61 0.23 8.02
C ALA A 403 -27.23 0.06 8.65
N GLY A 404 -26.36 -0.68 7.97
CA GLY A 404 -25.03 -1.03 8.45
C GLY A 404 -25.02 -2.04 9.59
N PHE A 405 -23.82 -2.35 10.07
CA PHE A 405 -23.61 -3.24 11.19
C PHE A 405 -23.80 -2.55 12.55
N ARG A 406 -23.44 -1.27 12.65
CA ARG A 406 -23.46 -0.50 13.90
C ARG A 406 -23.90 0.94 13.66
N ARG A 407 -24.42 1.57 14.71
CA ARG A 407 -24.71 3.01 14.74
C ARG A 407 -24.03 3.64 15.95
N MET A 408 -23.32 4.73 15.76
CA MET A 408 -22.59 5.40 16.85
C MET A 408 -23.53 6.26 17.73
N ASP A 409 -24.59 6.81 17.17
CA ASP A 409 -25.55 7.65 17.92
C ASP A 409 -26.48 6.83 18.84
N LYS A 410 -26.72 5.57 18.50
CA LYS A 410 -27.57 4.64 19.24
C LYS A 410 -27.12 3.19 19.01
N PRO A 411 -26.01 2.78 19.61
CA PRO A 411 -25.45 1.43 19.41
C PRO A 411 -26.46 0.30 19.62
N SER A 412 -27.31 0.38 20.64
CA SER A 412 -28.30 -0.66 20.95
C SER A 412 -29.37 -0.90 19.87
N SER A 413 -29.39 -0.11 18.79
CA SER A 413 -30.31 -0.31 17.67
C SER A 413 -30.08 -1.63 16.92
N ASP A 414 -28.91 -2.24 17.01
CA ASP A 414 -28.56 -3.56 16.49
C ASP A 414 -29.09 -4.72 17.38
N GLY A 415 -29.61 -4.41 18.57
CA GLY A 415 -30.13 -5.37 19.53
C GLY A 415 -29.09 -6.03 20.43
N ALA A 416 -27.80 -5.72 20.29
CA ALA A 416 -26.70 -6.38 21.02
C ALA A 416 -25.70 -5.40 21.63
N SER A 417 -25.42 -4.28 20.96
CA SER A 417 -24.40 -3.30 21.40
C SER A 417 -24.85 -2.47 22.61
N TYR A 418 -23.87 -2.00 23.37
CA TYR A 418 -24.10 -1.25 24.60
C TYR A 418 -24.07 0.25 24.33
N ASP A 419 -25.18 0.96 24.64
CA ASP A 419 -25.22 2.43 24.67
C ASP A 419 -24.45 3.00 25.87
N CYS A 420 -24.47 2.25 26.98
CA CYS A 420 -24.06 2.71 28.30
C CYS A 420 -23.06 1.74 28.95
N TRP A 421 -22.08 2.31 29.62
CA TRP A 421 -21.15 1.53 30.41
C TRP A 421 -21.84 0.85 31.60
N SER A 422 -21.50 -0.40 31.85
CA SER A 422 -21.83 -1.18 33.03
C SER A 422 -20.69 -2.18 33.33
N THR A 423 -20.70 -2.78 34.49
CA THR A 423 -19.71 -3.82 34.86
C THR A 423 -19.73 -5.07 33.98
N GLN A 424 -20.74 -5.23 33.16
CA GLN A 424 -20.86 -6.36 32.22
C GLN A 424 -20.15 -6.11 30.89
N VAL A 425 -19.86 -4.86 30.54
CA VAL A 425 -19.26 -4.47 29.25
C VAL A 425 -17.94 -5.19 29.00
N GLY A 426 -17.11 -5.36 30.06
CA GLY A 426 -15.83 -6.08 29.94
C GLY A 426 -15.96 -7.60 29.74
N GLN A 427 -17.16 -8.18 29.74
CA GLN A 427 -17.42 -9.60 29.51
C GLN A 427 -18.14 -9.84 28.16
N ALA A 428 -18.56 -8.77 27.49
CA ALA A 428 -19.21 -8.83 26.19
C ALA A 428 -18.21 -9.03 25.06
N ASP A 429 -18.70 -9.46 23.91
CA ASP A 429 -17.94 -9.43 22.67
C ASP A 429 -17.47 -7.99 22.39
N VAL A 430 -16.25 -7.84 21.91
CA VAL A 430 -15.59 -6.53 21.72
C VAL A 430 -16.35 -5.64 20.74
N HIS A 431 -17.01 -6.21 19.73
CA HIS A 431 -17.83 -5.50 18.76
C HIS A 431 -19.11 -4.90 19.35
N TYR A 432 -19.66 -5.52 20.43
CA TYR A 432 -20.82 -4.98 21.14
C TYR A 432 -20.41 -4.02 22.25
N SER A 433 -19.33 -4.31 22.95
CA SER A 433 -18.81 -3.43 24.00
C SER A 433 -18.23 -2.13 23.45
N SER A 434 -17.81 -2.08 22.17
CA SER A 434 -17.37 -0.87 21.46
C SER A 434 -18.42 0.23 21.43
N GLY A 435 -19.70 -0.14 21.52
CA GLY A 435 -20.81 0.81 21.49
C GLY A 435 -20.69 1.93 22.53
N VAL A 436 -20.14 1.65 23.72
CA VAL A 436 -19.90 2.68 24.75
C VAL A 436 -18.94 3.77 24.24
N GLY A 437 -17.87 3.38 23.56
CA GLY A 437 -16.87 4.30 22.98
C GLY A 437 -17.43 5.05 21.77
N ASN A 438 -18.18 4.36 20.91
CA ASN A 438 -18.86 4.95 19.76
C ASN A 438 -19.86 6.03 20.20
N HIS A 439 -20.71 5.70 21.17
CA HIS A 439 -21.70 6.62 21.73
C HIS A 439 -21.04 7.83 22.42
N PHE A 440 -19.98 7.59 23.21
CA PHE A 440 -19.18 8.68 23.77
C PHE A 440 -18.67 9.63 22.69
N PHE A 441 -18.08 9.07 21.61
CA PHE A 441 -17.51 9.88 20.54
C PHE A 441 -18.59 10.70 19.80
N TYR A 442 -19.73 10.07 19.48
CA TYR A 442 -20.86 10.79 18.89
C TYR A 442 -21.32 11.95 19.78
N LEU A 443 -21.54 11.70 21.07
CA LEU A 443 -21.93 12.72 22.03
C LEU A 443 -20.90 13.85 22.14
N LEU A 444 -19.62 13.52 22.09
CA LEU A 444 -18.55 14.52 22.15
C LEU A 444 -18.52 15.38 20.88
N ALA A 445 -18.63 14.74 19.71
CA ALA A 445 -18.57 15.44 18.44
C ALA A 445 -19.85 16.26 18.17
N GLU A 446 -21.01 15.63 18.29
CA GLU A 446 -22.29 16.15 17.83
C GLU A 446 -23.21 16.63 18.98
N GLY A 447 -23.07 16.05 20.16
CA GLY A 447 -23.96 16.27 21.29
C GLY A 447 -25.21 15.38 21.26
N SER A 448 -26.04 15.50 22.29
CA SER A 448 -27.29 14.72 22.41
C SER A 448 -28.46 15.33 21.61
N GLY A 449 -29.54 14.56 21.45
CA GLY A 449 -30.77 14.96 20.77
C GLY A 449 -30.82 14.60 19.29
N ALA A 450 -31.85 15.08 18.61
CA ALA A 450 -32.13 14.77 17.21
C ALA A 450 -31.35 15.66 16.24
N LYS A 451 -30.78 15.06 15.18
CA LYS A 451 -30.03 15.75 14.11
C LYS A 451 -30.15 15.00 12.79
N THR A 452 -29.82 15.66 11.69
CA THR A 452 -29.63 15.01 10.40
C THR A 452 -28.18 15.25 9.97
N ILE A 453 -27.43 14.17 9.72
CA ILE A 453 -26.01 14.17 9.36
C ILE A 453 -25.85 13.19 8.19
N GLY A 454 -25.15 13.59 7.13
CA GLY A 454 -25.00 12.76 5.93
C GLY A 454 -26.32 12.38 5.23
N GLY A 455 -27.40 13.10 5.52
CA GLY A 455 -28.74 12.74 5.05
C GLY A 455 -29.50 11.77 5.97
N ILE A 456 -28.83 11.21 6.98
CA ILE A 456 -29.36 10.22 7.92
C ILE A 456 -29.91 10.92 9.18
N ALA A 457 -31.06 10.46 9.67
CA ALA A 457 -31.65 10.91 10.93
C ALA A 457 -30.98 10.21 12.12
N HIS A 458 -30.42 11.00 13.03
CA HIS A 458 -29.81 10.57 14.29
C HIS A 458 -30.62 11.07 15.48
N SER A 459 -30.62 10.30 16.56
CA SER A 459 -31.24 10.72 17.82
C SER A 459 -30.55 10.05 19.00
N SER A 460 -29.57 10.75 19.56
CA SER A 460 -28.77 10.25 20.67
C SER A 460 -29.29 10.73 22.02
N ALA A 461 -29.58 9.81 22.91
CA ALA A 461 -30.00 10.08 24.29
C ALA A 461 -28.88 9.68 25.25
N THR A 462 -28.58 10.50 26.24
CA THR A 462 -27.62 10.14 27.28
C THR A 462 -28.20 9.10 28.26
N CYS A 463 -27.35 8.23 28.80
CA CYS A 463 -27.73 7.20 29.77
C CYS A 463 -28.20 7.77 31.13
N ASN A 464 -27.78 8.98 31.46
CA ASN A 464 -28.10 9.66 32.74
C ASN A 464 -29.15 10.77 32.56
N GLY A 465 -29.73 10.95 31.39
CA GLY A 465 -30.74 11.97 31.09
C GLY A 465 -30.19 13.41 30.99
N SER A 466 -28.87 13.61 31.03
CA SER A 466 -28.28 14.93 30.86
C SER A 466 -28.24 15.35 29.40
N THR A 467 -28.09 16.66 29.15
CA THR A 467 -27.82 17.19 27.81
C THR A 467 -26.32 17.34 27.62
N VAL A 468 -25.79 16.85 26.51
CA VAL A 468 -24.41 17.04 26.08
C VAL A 468 -24.37 17.95 24.87
N TYR A 469 -23.50 18.94 24.89
CA TYR A 469 -23.23 19.84 23.75
C TYR A 469 -21.97 19.39 23.05
N GLY A 470 -22.09 19.15 21.75
CA GLY A 470 -20.96 18.71 20.93
C GLY A 470 -19.92 19.83 20.73
N ILE A 471 -18.66 19.42 20.51
CA ILE A 471 -17.54 20.34 20.26
C ILE A 471 -17.06 20.30 18.79
N GLY A 472 -17.75 19.56 17.94
CA GLY A 472 -17.37 19.34 16.55
C GLY A 472 -16.39 18.17 16.36
N ARG A 473 -16.45 17.56 15.19
CA ARG A 473 -15.67 16.37 14.82
C ARG A 473 -14.16 16.59 14.92
N ASP A 474 -13.65 17.71 14.43
CA ASP A 474 -12.22 18.00 14.41
C ASP A 474 -11.62 18.05 15.82
N ALA A 475 -12.32 18.72 16.75
CA ALA A 475 -11.86 18.78 18.14
C ALA A 475 -11.95 17.42 18.83
N ALA A 476 -13.04 16.67 18.60
CA ALA A 476 -13.23 15.32 19.14
C ALA A 476 -12.16 14.36 18.59
N ALA A 477 -11.87 14.39 17.29
CA ALA A 477 -10.84 13.60 16.64
C ALA A 477 -9.42 13.90 17.20
N ALA A 478 -9.07 15.16 17.35
CA ALA A 478 -7.78 15.57 17.91
C ALA A 478 -7.61 15.08 19.35
N ILE A 479 -8.66 15.16 20.16
CA ILE A 479 -8.66 14.67 21.55
C ILE A 479 -8.51 13.14 21.57
N TRP A 480 -9.27 12.41 20.77
CA TRP A 480 -9.21 10.95 20.72
C TRP A 480 -7.84 10.46 20.25
N TYR A 481 -7.33 11.03 19.15
CA TYR A 481 -6.00 10.67 18.62
C TYR A 481 -4.88 10.93 19.65
N ARG A 482 -4.91 12.11 20.32
CA ARG A 482 -3.92 12.40 21.36
C ARG A 482 -4.06 11.47 22.56
N ALA A 483 -5.28 11.14 22.97
CA ALA A 483 -5.51 10.18 24.06
C ALA A 483 -4.94 8.79 23.68
N LEU A 484 -5.24 8.30 22.47
CA LEU A 484 -4.75 7.02 21.95
C LEU A 484 -3.22 6.96 21.91
N THR A 485 -2.58 8.01 21.37
CA THR A 485 -1.14 7.97 21.07
C THR A 485 -0.25 8.38 22.22
N VAL A 486 -0.79 9.05 23.25
CA VAL A 486 0.01 9.63 24.36
C VAL A 486 -0.35 9.05 25.73
N TYR A 487 -1.61 8.73 25.96
CA TYR A 487 -2.10 8.41 27.30
C TYR A 487 -2.63 6.98 27.48
N MET A 488 -3.25 6.41 26.45
CA MET A 488 -3.76 5.03 26.53
C MET A 488 -2.62 4.02 26.47
N THR A 489 -2.83 2.88 27.13
CA THR A 489 -1.93 1.73 27.16
C THR A 489 -2.71 0.47 26.79
N SER A 490 -2.02 -0.64 26.60
CA SER A 490 -2.63 -1.91 26.13
C SER A 490 -3.79 -2.44 27.00
N SER A 491 -3.85 -2.04 28.28
CA SER A 491 -4.88 -2.49 29.22
C SER A 491 -5.85 -1.36 29.65
N THR A 492 -5.92 -0.28 28.88
CA THR A 492 -6.81 0.85 29.19
C THR A 492 -8.27 0.38 29.19
N THR A 493 -8.98 0.71 30.27
CA THR A 493 -10.44 0.51 30.44
C THR A 493 -11.19 1.76 30.00
N TYR A 494 -12.53 1.73 29.97
CA TYR A 494 -13.35 2.93 29.70
C TYR A 494 -13.09 4.06 30.70
N GLN A 495 -12.89 3.72 31.98
CA GLN A 495 -12.50 4.71 32.99
C GLN A 495 -11.11 5.30 32.71
N GLY A 496 -10.18 4.45 32.24
CA GLY A 496 -8.86 4.90 31.79
C GLY A 496 -8.94 5.80 30.56
N ALA A 497 -9.81 5.46 29.59
CA ALA A 497 -10.04 6.27 28.39
C ALA A 497 -10.65 7.63 28.71
N ARG A 498 -11.56 7.72 29.69
CA ARG A 498 -12.06 8.99 30.24
C ARG A 498 -10.90 9.84 30.77
N THR A 499 -10.03 9.27 31.57
CA THR A 499 -8.87 9.98 32.11
C THR A 499 -7.92 10.42 31.00
N ALA A 500 -7.64 9.55 30.02
CA ALA A 500 -6.78 9.82 28.88
C ALA A 500 -7.32 10.98 28.02
N THR A 501 -8.62 10.97 27.70
CA THR A 501 -9.25 12.02 26.90
C THR A 501 -9.37 13.36 27.62
N LEU A 502 -9.59 13.36 28.94
CA LEU A 502 -9.55 14.58 29.76
C LEU A 502 -8.15 15.21 29.78
N ASN A 503 -7.10 14.39 29.88
CA ASN A 503 -5.72 14.86 29.79
C ASN A 503 -5.39 15.37 28.39
N ALA A 504 -5.81 14.67 27.35
CA ALA A 504 -5.65 15.11 25.97
C ALA A 504 -6.35 16.46 25.71
N ALA A 505 -7.58 16.62 26.18
CA ALA A 505 -8.31 17.88 26.05
C ALA A 505 -7.62 19.03 26.81
N ARG A 506 -7.09 18.75 27.99
CA ARG A 506 -6.30 19.73 28.74
C ARG A 506 -5.04 20.16 28.00
N ASP A 507 -4.32 19.20 27.40
CA ASP A 507 -3.08 19.50 26.65
C ASP A 507 -3.35 20.36 25.42
N LEU A 508 -4.45 20.07 24.70
CA LEU A 508 -4.77 20.73 23.44
C LEU A 508 -5.47 22.08 23.63
N TYR A 509 -6.30 22.21 24.66
CA TYR A 509 -7.22 23.37 24.83
C TYR A 509 -7.10 24.08 26.16
N GLY A 510 -6.32 23.57 27.10
CA GLY A 510 -6.14 24.12 28.44
C GLY A 510 -7.07 23.53 29.50
N ALA A 511 -6.68 23.65 30.74
CA ALA A 511 -7.46 23.20 31.90
C ALA A 511 -8.75 24.02 32.03
N GLY A 512 -9.87 23.35 32.28
CA GLY A 512 -11.19 23.96 32.41
C GLY A 512 -11.79 24.49 31.09
N SER A 513 -11.18 24.17 29.95
CA SER A 513 -11.71 24.55 28.63
C SER A 513 -13.10 23.96 28.36
N THR A 514 -13.83 24.56 27.43
CA THR A 514 -15.11 24.02 26.95
C THR A 514 -14.96 22.59 26.46
N GLN A 515 -13.86 22.28 25.76
CA GLN A 515 -13.58 20.96 25.24
C GLN A 515 -13.34 19.93 26.37
N GLN A 516 -12.56 20.30 27.41
CA GLN A 516 -12.34 19.41 28.54
C GLN A 516 -13.64 19.14 29.33
N ASN A 517 -14.47 20.16 29.50
CA ASN A 517 -15.76 20.01 30.15
C ASN A 517 -16.73 19.16 29.32
N ALA A 518 -16.71 19.31 27.99
CA ALA A 518 -17.51 18.47 27.07
C ALA A 518 -17.09 17.00 27.12
N VAL A 519 -15.77 16.71 27.19
CA VAL A 519 -15.26 15.33 27.40
C VAL A 519 -15.84 14.74 28.69
N ALA A 520 -15.79 15.47 29.80
CA ALA A 520 -16.34 15.02 31.06
C ALA A 520 -17.85 14.75 30.98
N ALA A 521 -18.61 15.63 30.31
CA ALA A 521 -20.04 15.50 30.11
C ALA A 521 -20.40 14.30 29.22
N ALA A 522 -19.68 14.11 28.10
CA ALA A 522 -19.92 13.02 27.16
C ALA A 522 -19.66 11.64 27.83
N TRP A 523 -18.57 11.49 28.58
CA TRP A 523 -18.31 10.25 29.35
C TRP A 523 -19.37 10.01 30.42
N SER A 524 -19.77 11.04 31.15
CA SER A 524 -20.87 10.91 32.10
C SER A 524 -22.18 10.55 31.39
N GLY A 525 -22.39 11.06 30.17
CA GLY A 525 -23.52 10.75 29.32
C GLY A 525 -23.64 9.26 28.95
N VAL A 526 -22.53 8.51 28.96
CA VAL A 526 -22.48 7.05 28.76
C VAL A 526 -22.19 6.26 30.04
N ASN A 527 -22.41 6.87 31.23
CA ASN A 527 -22.22 6.28 32.56
C ASN A 527 -20.77 5.96 32.95
N VAL A 528 -19.77 6.56 32.32
CA VAL A 528 -18.37 6.49 32.74
C VAL A 528 -18.04 7.75 33.57
N THR A 529 -17.93 7.61 34.90
CA THR A 529 -17.80 8.75 35.82
C THR A 529 -16.46 8.79 36.58
#